data_2f05ef83b71c54ad6469b11641ceff60
#
_entry.id   2f05ef83b71c54ad6469b11641ceff60
#
_cell.length_a   1.000
_cell.length_b   1.000
_cell.length_c   1.000
_cell.angle_alpha   90.00
_cell.angle_beta   90.00
_cell.angle_gamma   90.00
#
_symmetry.space_group_name_H-M   'P 1'
#
loop_
_entity.id
_entity.type
_entity.pdbx_description
1 polymer ?
#
loop_
_entity_poly.entity_id
_entity_poly.type
_entity_poly.pdbx_seq_one_letter_code
_entity_poly.pdbx_strand_id
1 'polypeptide(L)'
;IIFIKINFQKELKKNMNTSDFNFVFLGQSVLKYQVPLDIYNMINNIYETKYPKLKPANKQLIGKIEKEHSLFFDGQDSEKMTKHNHLPHKVLRWFIEKFTHYLEWNKVKDYKMNLNSVWVNTMFEHEYNPVHVHQGMLFTGLSSVMILKLPPSYGVEYSAASQPQNGRLQILGSASGQFAHIDYQPEIKERDFFIFPYDMRHCVYPFNGSGWRRTLAANMDVDYNPIINRGVN
;
A
#
# COMPACT_ATOMS: atom_id res chain seq x y z
N ILE A 1 32.80 -12.91 32.01
CA ILE A 1 31.32 -12.91 31.85
C ILE A 1 31.02 -14.07 30.94
N ILE A 2 30.50 -15.16 31.51
CA ILE A 2 30.10 -16.35 30.74
C ILE A 2 28.70 -16.08 30.20
N PHE A 3 28.57 -15.87 28.88
CA PHE A 3 27.28 -15.87 28.23
C PHE A 3 26.76 -17.31 28.15
N ILE A 4 25.83 -17.67 28.98
CA ILE A 4 25.06 -18.90 28.85
C ILE A 4 24.14 -18.68 27.63
N LYS A 5 24.51 -19.25 26.48
CA LYS A 5 23.58 -19.40 25.33
C LYS A 5 22.52 -20.42 25.75
N ILE A 6 21.45 -19.93 26.34
CA ILE A 6 20.31 -20.77 26.65
C ILE A 6 19.50 -20.92 25.35
N ASN A 7 19.36 -22.15 24.90
CA ASN A 7 18.50 -22.52 23.77
C ASN A 7 17.00 -22.45 24.18
N PHE A 8 16.62 -21.33 24.81
CA PHE A 8 15.28 -21.09 25.36
C PHE A 8 14.20 -20.86 24.30
N GLN A 9 14.58 -20.48 23.08
CA GLN A 9 13.58 -20.10 22.07
C GLN A 9 12.72 -21.27 21.55
N LYS A 10 13.22 -22.49 21.57
CA LYS A 10 12.44 -23.66 21.11
C LYS A 10 11.52 -24.24 22.19
N GLU A 11 11.88 -24.15 23.45
CA GLU A 11 11.04 -24.65 24.55
C GLU A 11 9.95 -23.66 24.97
N LEU A 12 10.22 -22.35 24.94
CA LEU A 12 9.22 -21.33 25.25
C LEU A 12 8.06 -21.30 24.25
N LYS A 13 8.30 -21.56 22.95
CA LYS A 13 7.21 -21.68 21.97
C LYS A 13 6.28 -22.87 22.21
N LYS A 14 6.71 -23.88 22.96
CA LYS A 14 5.94 -25.10 23.20
C LYS A 14 5.01 -24.99 24.42
N ASN A 15 5.24 -24.01 25.31
CA ASN A 15 4.54 -23.91 26.60
C ASN A 15 3.84 -22.56 26.85
N MET A 16 3.83 -21.63 25.88
CA MET A 16 3.03 -20.41 26.03
C MET A 16 1.55 -20.75 25.77
N ASN A 17 0.83 -20.87 26.84
CA ASN A 17 -0.63 -20.95 26.78
C ASN A 17 -1.14 -19.55 26.43
N THR A 18 -1.68 -19.35 25.22
CA THR A 18 -2.17 -18.06 24.73
C THR A 18 -3.37 -17.53 25.52
N SER A 19 -3.89 -18.33 26.48
CA SER A 19 -4.95 -17.91 27.40
C SER A 19 -4.44 -17.07 28.59
N ASP A 20 -3.12 -16.98 28.80
CA ASP A 20 -2.56 -16.37 30.02
C ASP A 20 -2.25 -14.88 29.85
N PHE A 21 -2.43 -14.30 28.67
CA PHE A 21 -2.25 -12.86 28.44
C PHE A 21 -3.16 -12.32 27.34
N ASN A 22 -3.47 -11.02 27.42
CA ASN A 22 -4.14 -10.26 26.38
C ASN A 22 -3.16 -9.36 25.65
N PHE A 23 -3.27 -9.30 24.34
CA PHE A 23 -2.47 -8.43 23.48
C PHE A 23 -3.33 -7.27 22.96
N VAL A 24 -2.83 -6.05 23.14
CA VAL A 24 -3.47 -4.83 22.62
C VAL A 24 -2.47 -4.13 21.70
N PHE A 25 -2.84 -3.95 20.44
CA PHE A 25 -2.04 -3.21 19.48
C PHE A 25 -2.59 -1.78 19.37
N LEU A 26 -1.72 -0.79 19.65
CA LEU A 26 -2.07 0.64 19.66
C LEU A 26 -1.52 1.40 18.44
N GLY A 27 -1.50 0.78 17.29
CA GLY A 27 -0.96 1.38 16.07
C GLY A 27 -1.94 1.39 14.90
N GLN A 28 -1.53 2.03 13.82
CA GLN A 28 -2.25 1.95 12.55
C GLN A 28 -2.12 0.54 11.97
N SER A 29 -3.13 0.10 11.24
CA SER A 29 -3.14 -1.22 10.60
C SER A 29 -2.84 -1.13 9.12
N VAL A 30 -2.23 -2.20 8.59
CA VAL A 30 -2.12 -2.47 7.17
C VAL A 30 -2.89 -3.76 6.90
N LEU A 31 -3.88 -3.72 6.02
CA LEU A 31 -4.56 -4.94 5.57
C LEU A 31 -3.99 -5.39 4.23
N LYS A 32 -3.67 -6.68 4.15
CA LYS A 32 -3.19 -7.33 2.92
C LYS A 32 -4.27 -8.28 2.38
N TYR A 33 -4.58 -8.15 1.10
CA TYR A 33 -5.51 -9.01 0.37
C TYR A 33 -4.82 -9.67 -0.82
N GLN A 34 -5.39 -10.78 -1.26
CA GLN A 34 -5.10 -11.38 -2.56
C GLN A 34 -6.18 -10.94 -3.55
N VAL A 35 -5.80 -10.24 -4.62
CA VAL A 35 -6.73 -9.79 -5.66
C VAL A 35 -7.29 -11.00 -6.43
N PRO A 36 -8.62 -11.13 -6.62
CA PRO A 36 -9.21 -12.14 -7.47
C PRO A 36 -8.64 -12.08 -8.89
N LEU A 37 -8.43 -13.24 -9.51
CA LEU A 37 -7.76 -13.33 -10.81
C LEU A 37 -8.52 -12.55 -11.91
N ASP A 38 -9.83 -12.57 -11.88
CA ASP A 38 -10.68 -11.87 -12.84
C ASP A 38 -10.57 -10.33 -12.71
N ILE A 39 -10.53 -9.80 -11.48
CA ILE A 39 -10.29 -8.37 -11.22
C ILE A 39 -8.89 -7.97 -11.68
N TYR A 40 -7.87 -8.76 -11.33
CA TYR A 40 -6.49 -8.55 -11.73
C TYR A 40 -6.34 -8.51 -13.27
N ASN A 41 -6.91 -9.50 -13.96
CA ASN A 41 -6.87 -9.59 -15.42
C ASN A 41 -7.60 -8.42 -16.09
N MET A 42 -8.76 -8.00 -15.55
CA MET A 42 -9.47 -6.82 -16.05
C MET A 42 -8.61 -5.56 -15.97
N ILE A 43 -7.96 -5.31 -14.84
CA ILE A 43 -7.10 -4.14 -14.64
C ILE A 43 -5.93 -4.15 -15.62
N ASN A 44 -5.20 -5.25 -15.71
CA ASN A 44 -4.07 -5.38 -16.63
C ASN A 44 -4.50 -5.19 -18.11
N ASN A 45 -5.59 -5.83 -18.53
CA ASN A 45 -6.11 -5.68 -19.89
C ASN A 45 -6.51 -4.24 -20.21
N ILE A 46 -7.16 -3.55 -19.28
CA ILE A 46 -7.52 -2.13 -19.44
C ILE A 46 -6.27 -1.27 -19.60
N TYR A 47 -5.29 -1.48 -18.73
CA TYR A 47 -4.04 -0.72 -18.81
C TYR A 47 -3.33 -0.96 -20.15
N GLU A 48 -3.09 -2.20 -20.54
CA GLU A 48 -2.38 -2.54 -21.77
C GLU A 48 -3.10 -2.04 -23.04
N THR A 49 -4.43 -2.13 -23.07
CA THR A 49 -5.22 -1.70 -24.24
C THR A 49 -5.36 -0.18 -24.34
N LYS A 50 -5.37 0.53 -23.20
CA LYS A 50 -5.60 1.98 -23.17
C LYS A 50 -4.33 2.80 -22.94
N TYR A 51 -3.22 2.16 -22.57
CA TYR A 51 -1.98 2.81 -22.18
C TYR A 51 -1.56 4.01 -23.03
N PRO A 52 -1.58 3.96 -24.38
CA PRO A 52 -1.14 5.10 -25.18
C PRO A 52 -2.04 6.34 -25.09
N LYS A 53 -3.27 6.18 -24.58
CA LYS A 53 -4.29 7.24 -24.47
C LYS A 53 -4.60 7.66 -23.04
N LEU A 54 -3.93 7.04 -22.05
CA LEU A 54 -4.15 7.37 -20.64
C LEU A 54 -3.49 8.70 -20.30
N LYS A 55 -4.12 9.45 -19.41
CA LYS A 55 -3.55 10.70 -18.91
C LYS A 55 -2.35 10.43 -18.01
N PRO A 56 -1.22 11.15 -18.17
CA PRO A 56 -0.11 11.07 -17.24
C PRO A 56 -0.55 11.55 -15.84
N ALA A 57 -0.11 10.86 -14.80
CA ALA A 57 -0.36 11.21 -13.39
C ALA A 57 0.90 11.69 -12.65
N ASN A 58 2.08 11.57 -13.25
CA ASN A 58 3.39 11.84 -12.66
C ASN A 58 3.68 13.31 -12.28
N LYS A 59 2.82 14.26 -12.65
CA LYS A 59 2.99 15.68 -12.28
C LYS A 59 2.85 15.94 -10.76
N GLN A 60 2.31 14.99 -10.01
CA GLN A 60 2.13 15.07 -8.55
C GLN A 60 3.06 14.14 -7.79
N LEU A 61 3.86 13.35 -8.50
CA LEU A 61 4.76 12.37 -7.91
C LEU A 61 5.95 13.05 -7.24
N ILE A 62 6.23 12.61 -6.02
CA ILE A 62 7.45 12.98 -5.28
C ILE A 62 8.48 11.89 -5.57
N GLY A 63 9.12 11.81 -6.64
CA GLY A 63 10.08 10.74 -6.90
C GLY A 63 10.50 10.73 -8.36
N LYS A 64 11.14 9.65 -8.75
CA LYS A 64 11.54 9.40 -10.12
C LYS A 64 10.81 8.16 -10.63
N ILE A 65 9.65 8.37 -11.24
CA ILE A 65 8.91 7.35 -12.00
C ILE A 65 8.40 8.02 -13.28
N GLU A 66 8.93 7.61 -14.42
CA GLU A 66 8.60 8.25 -15.70
C GLU A 66 7.21 7.88 -16.21
N LYS A 67 6.76 6.64 -15.95
CA LYS A 67 5.50 6.11 -16.46
C LYS A 67 4.46 5.94 -15.36
N GLU A 68 3.70 6.98 -15.15
CA GLU A 68 2.56 6.99 -14.25
C GLU A 68 1.31 7.47 -14.99
N HIS A 69 0.23 6.66 -14.98
CA HIS A 69 -0.97 6.90 -15.77
C HIS A 69 -2.24 6.71 -14.95
N SER A 70 -3.16 7.65 -15.08
CA SER A 70 -4.44 7.64 -14.39
C SER A 70 -5.46 6.74 -15.09
N LEU A 71 -6.11 5.87 -14.32
CA LEU A 71 -7.26 5.06 -14.75
C LEU A 71 -8.59 5.62 -14.28
N PHE A 72 -8.58 6.36 -13.17
CA PHE A 72 -9.78 6.96 -12.59
C PHE A 72 -9.39 8.21 -11.82
N PHE A 73 -10.19 9.26 -11.96
CA PHE A 73 -10.09 10.46 -11.16
C PHE A 73 -11.48 11.10 -11.00
N ASP A 74 -11.91 11.29 -9.77
CA ASP A 74 -13.18 11.94 -9.39
C ASP A 74 -12.97 13.22 -8.57
N GLY A 75 -11.76 13.75 -8.52
CA GLY A 75 -11.45 15.01 -7.86
C GLY A 75 -12.03 16.22 -8.59
N GLN A 76 -11.92 17.40 -7.99
CA GLN A 76 -12.26 18.65 -8.66
C GLN A 76 -11.32 18.87 -9.85
N ASP A 77 -11.84 19.51 -10.88
CA ASP A 77 -11.04 19.96 -12.02
C ASP A 77 -9.87 20.80 -11.51
N SER A 78 -8.68 20.35 -11.82
CA SER A 78 -7.45 21.11 -11.64
C SER A 78 -6.87 21.38 -13.02
N GLU A 79 -5.98 22.34 -13.15
CA GLU A 79 -5.20 22.58 -14.37
C GLU A 79 -4.47 21.32 -14.88
N LYS A 80 -4.35 20.30 -14.01
CA LYS A 80 -3.54 19.10 -14.22
C LYS A 80 -4.37 17.87 -14.57
N MET A 81 -5.61 17.74 -14.09
CA MET A 81 -6.40 16.52 -14.29
C MET A 81 -7.91 16.78 -14.22
N THR A 82 -8.63 16.30 -15.22
CA THR A 82 -10.10 16.35 -15.28
C THR A 82 -10.70 15.00 -14.94
N LYS A 83 -11.93 14.99 -14.42
CA LYS A 83 -12.67 13.76 -14.10
C LYS A 83 -12.68 12.79 -15.26
N HIS A 84 -12.42 11.53 -14.98
CA HIS A 84 -12.48 10.44 -15.94
C HIS A 84 -12.58 9.08 -15.25
N ASN A 85 -13.08 8.10 -16.01
CA ASN A 85 -13.15 6.72 -15.57
C ASN A 85 -12.89 5.76 -16.73
N HIS A 86 -11.89 4.92 -16.58
CA HIS A 86 -11.57 3.81 -17.47
C HIS A 86 -11.86 2.44 -16.86
N LEU A 87 -12.25 2.39 -15.58
CA LEU A 87 -12.46 1.15 -14.84
C LEU A 87 -13.91 0.68 -14.96
N PRO A 88 -14.17 -0.63 -15.17
CA PRO A 88 -15.48 -1.21 -15.12
C PRO A 88 -16.10 -1.11 -13.72
N HIS A 89 -17.42 -1.05 -13.67
CA HIS A 89 -18.16 -1.01 -12.42
C HIS A 89 -17.80 -2.16 -11.45
N LYS A 90 -17.50 -3.36 -11.97
CA LYS A 90 -17.08 -4.51 -11.16
C LYS A 90 -15.77 -4.24 -10.42
N VAL A 91 -14.78 -3.60 -11.06
CA VAL A 91 -13.51 -3.24 -10.44
C VAL A 91 -13.71 -2.13 -9.41
N LEU A 92 -14.50 -1.09 -9.73
CA LEU A 92 -14.81 0.00 -8.78
C LEU A 92 -15.50 -0.55 -7.53
N ARG A 93 -16.49 -1.43 -7.68
CA ARG A 93 -17.19 -2.08 -6.57
C ARG A 93 -16.23 -2.87 -5.70
N TRP A 94 -15.31 -3.62 -6.30
CA TRP A 94 -14.30 -4.38 -5.57
C TRP A 94 -13.41 -3.48 -4.70
N PHE A 95 -12.96 -2.32 -5.21
CA PHE A 95 -12.22 -1.35 -4.40
C PHE A 95 -13.06 -0.87 -3.22
N ILE A 96 -14.29 -0.41 -3.49
CA ILE A 96 -15.21 0.08 -2.45
C ILE A 96 -15.38 -0.99 -1.35
N GLU A 97 -15.62 -2.25 -1.71
CA GLU A 97 -15.76 -3.36 -0.74
C GLU A 97 -14.50 -3.56 0.12
N LYS A 98 -13.30 -3.44 -0.46
CA LYS A 98 -12.05 -3.64 0.32
C LYS A 98 -11.76 -2.44 1.24
N PHE A 99 -12.02 -1.22 0.79
CA PHE A 99 -11.90 -0.04 1.64
C PHE A 99 -12.95 -0.03 2.75
N THR A 100 -14.20 -0.42 2.46
CA THR A 100 -15.24 -0.62 3.47
C THR A 100 -14.77 -1.62 4.54
N HIS A 101 -14.28 -2.78 4.10
CA HIS A 101 -13.79 -3.81 5.03
C HIS A 101 -12.63 -3.28 5.91
N TYR A 102 -11.74 -2.44 5.38
CA TYR A 102 -10.70 -1.80 6.19
C TYR A 102 -11.29 -0.94 7.32
N LEU A 103 -12.31 -0.12 7.01
CA LEU A 103 -12.97 0.74 7.99
C LEU A 103 -13.73 -0.09 9.04
N GLU A 104 -14.45 -1.11 8.62
CA GLU A 104 -15.18 -2.03 9.52
C GLU A 104 -14.21 -2.78 10.43
N TRP A 105 -13.08 -3.29 9.90
CA TRP A 105 -12.04 -3.95 10.68
C TRP A 105 -11.50 -3.04 11.79
N ASN A 106 -11.28 -1.76 11.47
CA ASN A 106 -10.84 -0.75 12.43
C ASN A 106 -12.01 -0.13 13.24
N LYS A 107 -13.22 -0.70 13.14
CA LYS A 107 -14.42 -0.29 13.87
C LYS A 107 -14.81 1.19 13.67
N VAL A 108 -14.44 1.77 12.52
CA VAL A 108 -14.83 3.13 12.15
C VAL A 108 -16.34 3.16 11.86
N LYS A 109 -17.06 4.11 12.44
CA LYS A 109 -18.52 4.28 12.31
C LYS A 109 -18.84 5.65 11.73
N ASP A 110 -20.06 5.80 11.20
CA ASP A 110 -20.60 7.07 10.70
C ASP A 110 -19.65 7.78 9.74
N TYR A 111 -19.25 7.07 8.70
CA TYR A 111 -18.35 7.58 7.68
C TYR A 111 -19.06 7.71 6.31
N LYS A 112 -18.55 8.63 5.52
CA LYS A 112 -18.77 8.68 4.06
C LYS A 112 -17.46 8.45 3.38
N MET A 113 -17.45 7.76 2.25
CA MET A 113 -16.23 7.53 1.49
C MET A 113 -16.45 7.79 0.01
N ASN A 114 -15.40 8.29 -0.63
CA ASN A 114 -15.37 8.57 -2.05
C ASN A 114 -14.06 8.11 -2.67
N LEU A 115 -14.12 7.23 -3.68
CA LEU A 115 -12.93 6.85 -4.45
C LEU A 115 -12.46 8.09 -5.23
N ASN A 116 -11.30 8.61 -4.88
CA ASN A 116 -10.77 9.84 -5.43
C ASN A 116 -9.98 9.59 -6.71
N SER A 117 -9.03 8.66 -6.68
CA SER A 117 -8.12 8.41 -7.78
C SER A 117 -7.63 6.96 -7.82
N VAL A 118 -7.37 6.47 -9.04
CA VAL A 118 -6.69 5.19 -9.29
C VAL A 118 -5.70 5.39 -10.43
N TRP A 119 -4.44 5.01 -10.19
CA TRP A 119 -3.38 5.17 -11.19
C TRP A 119 -2.41 3.98 -11.19
N VAL A 120 -1.69 3.83 -12.28
CA VAL A 120 -0.70 2.76 -12.48
C VAL A 120 0.69 3.36 -12.59
N ASN A 121 1.59 2.86 -11.79
CA ASN A 121 3.02 3.16 -11.82
C ASN A 121 3.77 2.03 -12.50
N THR A 122 4.57 2.34 -13.51
CA THR A 122 5.53 1.41 -14.09
C THR A 122 6.92 1.95 -13.80
N MET A 123 7.63 1.31 -12.89
CA MET A 123 8.92 1.70 -12.37
C MET A 123 10.02 0.85 -13.03
N PHE A 124 11.01 1.50 -13.61
CA PHE A 124 12.18 0.90 -14.24
C PHE A 124 13.39 0.92 -13.29
N GLU A 125 14.53 0.41 -13.77
CA GLU A 125 15.78 0.46 -13.01
C GLU A 125 16.16 1.89 -12.61
N HIS A 126 16.74 2.05 -11.41
CA HIS A 126 17.15 3.34 -10.83
C HIS A 126 16.01 4.34 -10.57
N GLU A 127 14.78 3.95 -10.79
CA GLU A 127 13.62 4.72 -10.38
C GLU A 127 13.22 4.37 -8.95
N TYR A 128 12.59 5.31 -8.26
CA TYR A 128 12.21 5.17 -6.85
C TYR A 128 11.04 6.07 -6.49
N ASN A 129 10.35 5.73 -5.42
CA ASN A 129 9.38 6.59 -4.78
C ASN A 129 9.84 6.83 -3.32
N PRO A 130 10.28 8.05 -2.97
CA PRO A 130 10.79 8.34 -1.64
C PRO A 130 9.69 8.23 -0.58
N VAL A 131 10.06 8.41 0.69
CA VAL A 131 9.09 8.44 1.79
C VAL A 131 8.08 9.55 1.57
N HIS A 132 6.81 9.20 1.50
CA HIS A 132 5.71 10.13 1.29
C HIS A 132 4.43 9.66 2.00
N VAL A 133 3.43 10.52 1.98
CA VAL A 133 2.06 10.29 2.43
C VAL A 133 1.09 10.63 1.30
N HIS A 134 -0.17 10.30 1.47
CA HIS A 134 -1.22 10.62 0.51
C HIS A 134 -2.21 11.65 1.06
N GLN A 135 -2.94 12.23 0.14
CA GLN A 135 -4.16 13.00 0.37
C GLN A 135 -5.04 12.91 -0.88
N GLY A 136 -6.33 13.07 -0.72
CA GLY A 136 -7.28 13.23 -1.80
C GLY A 136 -7.86 14.64 -1.79
N MET A 137 -9.19 14.74 -1.93
CA MET A 137 -9.94 15.97 -1.66
C MET A 137 -9.95 16.27 -0.15
N LEU A 138 -9.87 15.21 0.67
CA LEU A 138 -9.76 15.29 2.12
C LEU A 138 -8.35 14.90 2.55
N PHE A 139 -7.95 15.35 3.75
CA PHE A 139 -6.72 14.91 4.40
C PHE A 139 -6.87 13.56 5.10
N THR A 140 -8.12 13.11 5.29
CA THR A 140 -8.45 11.82 5.89
C THR A 140 -8.87 10.83 4.82
N GLY A 141 -8.31 9.64 4.88
CA GLY A 141 -8.63 8.60 3.90
C GLY A 141 -7.69 7.42 3.96
N LEU A 142 -7.81 6.58 2.94
CA LEU A 142 -7.06 5.35 2.78
C LEU A 142 -6.35 5.35 1.43
N SER A 143 -5.10 4.96 1.45
CA SER A 143 -4.32 4.65 0.25
C SER A 143 -4.13 3.15 0.09
N SER A 144 -3.75 2.74 -1.09
CA SER A 144 -3.51 1.33 -1.38
C SER A 144 -2.44 1.12 -2.45
N VAL A 145 -1.83 -0.07 -2.41
CA VAL A 145 -0.88 -0.51 -3.44
C VAL A 145 -1.23 -1.94 -3.85
N MET A 146 -1.51 -2.14 -5.14
CA MET A 146 -1.71 -3.46 -5.76
C MET A 146 -0.49 -3.82 -6.61
N ILE A 147 0.04 -5.00 -6.46
CA ILE A 147 1.16 -5.49 -7.26
C ILE A 147 0.63 -6.10 -8.57
N LEU A 148 0.90 -5.45 -9.69
CA LEU A 148 0.48 -5.90 -11.02
C LEU A 148 1.55 -6.70 -11.74
N LYS A 149 2.84 -6.36 -11.55
CA LYS A 149 3.96 -7.07 -12.14
C LYS A 149 5.22 -6.84 -11.34
N LEU A 150 6.03 -7.87 -11.25
CA LEU A 150 7.36 -7.82 -10.67
C LEU A 150 8.43 -8.01 -11.76
N PRO A 151 9.60 -7.38 -11.65
CA PRO A 151 10.68 -7.63 -12.58
C PRO A 151 11.21 -9.07 -12.41
N PRO A 152 11.79 -9.67 -13.44
CA PRO A 152 12.37 -11.01 -13.35
C PRO A 152 13.55 -11.07 -12.37
N SER A 153 14.22 -9.94 -12.15
CA SER A 153 15.29 -9.77 -11.18
C SER A 153 15.34 -8.31 -10.70
N TYR A 154 15.58 -8.12 -9.42
CA TYR A 154 15.86 -6.80 -8.86
C TYR A 154 17.33 -6.37 -8.99
N GLY A 155 18.17 -7.22 -9.61
CA GLY A 155 19.58 -6.95 -9.84
C GLY A 155 20.46 -7.17 -8.62
N VAL A 156 21.66 -6.61 -8.66
CA VAL A 156 22.64 -6.68 -7.57
C VAL A 156 22.26 -5.68 -6.48
N GLU A 157 22.22 -6.14 -5.24
CA GLU A 157 21.91 -5.25 -4.10
C GLU A 157 22.87 -4.06 -4.02
N TYR A 158 22.31 -2.86 -3.82
CA TYR A 158 23.11 -1.64 -3.60
C TYR A 158 23.82 -1.64 -2.24
N SER A 159 23.29 -2.38 -1.30
CA SER A 159 23.80 -2.47 0.05
C SER A 159 24.33 -3.86 0.35
N ALA A 160 25.44 -3.94 1.08
CA ALA A 160 25.94 -5.18 1.66
C ALA A 160 25.14 -5.63 2.91
N ALA A 161 23.99 -5.00 3.16
CA ALA A 161 23.11 -5.36 4.26
C ALA A 161 22.63 -6.81 4.13
N SER A 162 22.39 -7.44 5.26
CA SER A 162 21.95 -8.84 5.34
C SER A 162 20.56 -9.11 4.76
N GLN A 163 19.81 -8.05 4.44
CA GLN A 163 18.47 -8.15 3.86
C GLN A 163 18.41 -7.37 2.53
N PRO A 164 17.87 -7.98 1.48
CA PRO A 164 17.71 -7.32 0.19
C PRO A 164 16.77 -6.10 0.32
N GLN A 165 17.15 -4.99 -0.31
CA GLN A 165 16.39 -3.74 -0.31
C GLN A 165 15.87 -3.36 -1.70
N ASN A 166 16.51 -3.83 -2.77
CA ASN A 166 16.16 -3.45 -4.14
C ASN A 166 14.67 -3.70 -4.45
N GLY A 167 13.99 -2.65 -4.94
CA GLY A 167 12.59 -2.69 -5.33
C GLY A 167 11.59 -2.93 -4.20
N ARG A 168 12.02 -2.94 -2.93
CA ARG A 168 11.17 -3.20 -1.77
C ARG A 168 10.16 -2.08 -1.55
N LEU A 169 8.94 -2.47 -1.20
CA LEU A 169 7.95 -1.60 -0.57
C LEU A 169 8.23 -1.60 0.93
N GLN A 170 8.40 -0.42 1.51
CA GLN A 170 8.48 -0.25 2.97
C GLN A 170 7.35 0.66 3.43
N ILE A 171 6.60 0.20 4.41
CA ILE A 171 5.53 0.94 5.09
C ILE A 171 6.02 1.24 6.50
N LEU A 172 6.05 2.53 6.87
CA LEU A 172 6.62 3.01 8.12
C LEU A 172 5.49 3.28 9.11
N GLY A 173 5.49 2.56 10.22
CA GLY A 173 4.55 2.77 11.31
C GLY A 173 4.85 4.06 12.10
N SER A 174 3.89 4.48 12.91
CA SER A 174 4.01 5.64 13.80
C SER A 174 4.59 5.29 15.17
N ALA A 175 4.71 4.01 15.50
CA ALA A 175 5.26 3.55 16.77
C ALA A 175 6.76 3.88 16.87
N SER A 176 7.24 4.14 18.09
CA SER A 176 8.66 4.33 18.39
C SER A 176 9.01 3.62 19.70
N GLY A 177 10.29 3.25 19.84
CA GLY A 177 10.82 2.61 21.04
C GLY A 177 11.29 1.18 20.80
N GLN A 178 11.96 0.63 21.82
CA GLN A 178 12.42 -0.76 21.79
C GLN A 178 11.22 -1.71 21.75
N PHE A 179 11.36 -2.79 20.98
CA PHE A 179 10.34 -3.83 20.80
C PHE A 179 9.06 -3.36 20.06
N ALA A 180 9.02 -2.13 19.54
CA ALA A 180 7.93 -1.67 18.67
C ALA A 180 8.12 -2.17 17.24
N HIS A 181 7.00 -2.46 16.57
CA HIS A 181 6.99 -2.67 15.13
C HIS A 181 6.95 -1.29 14.47
N ILE A 182 8.09 -0.83 13.96
CA ILE A 182 8.27 0.51 13.42
C ILE A 182 8.14 0.58 11.89
N ASP A 183 8.31 -0.55 11.24
CA ASP A 183 8.19 -0.67 9.79
C ASP A 183 7.68 -2.05 9.37
N TYR A 184 7.22 -2.11 8.13
CA TYR A 184 6.76 -3.33 7.49
C TYR A 184 7.29 -3.40 6.06
N GLN A 185 8.15 -4.36 5.79
CA GLN A 185 8.65 -4.68 4.45
C GLN A 185 8.11 -6.03 4.01
N PRO A 186 6.93 -6.08 3.38
CA PRO A 186 6.34 -7.33 2.95
C PRO A 186 7.17 -8.00 1.86
N GLU A 187 7.24 -9.32 1.91
CA GLU A 187 7.55 -10.11 0.73
C GLU A 187 6.36 -10.03 -0.23
N ILE A 188 6.53 -9.25 -1.31
CA ILE A 188 5.45 -8.96 -2.27
C ILE A 188 5.37 -10.01 -3.37
N LYS A 189 4.14 -10.31 -3.79
CA LYS A 189 3.81 -11.19 -4.92
C LYS A 189 2.81 -10.48 -5.83
N GLU A 190 2.78 -10.84 -7.10
CA GLU A 190 1.72 -10.38 -7.99
C GLU A 190 0.35 -10.72 -7.42
N ARG A 191 -0.60 -9.80 -7.57
CA ARG A 191 -1.93 -9.81 -6.97
C ARG A 191 -1.99 -9.52 -5.46
N ASP A 192 -0.87 -9.21 -4.79
CA ASP A 192 -0.94 -8.64 -3.45
C ASP A 192 -1.55 -7.24 -3.51
N PHE A 193 -2.44 -6.92 -2.56
CA PHE A 193 -3.09 -5.62 -2.43
C PHE A 193 -3.07 -5.18 -0.98
N PHE A 194 -2.44 -4.04 -0.72
CA PHE A 194 -2.27 -3.46 0.61
C PHE A 194 -3.13 -2.21 0.75
N ILE A 195 -3.81 -2.06 1.89
CA ILE A 195 -4.56 -0.85 2.26
C ILE A 195 -4.02 -0.32 3.59
N PHE A 196 -3.83 1.00 3.67
CA PHE A 196 -3.34 1.71 4.84
C PHE A 196 -3.84 3.16 4.85
N PRO A 197 -3.80 3.88 6.00
CA PRO A 197 -4.22 5.27 6.10
C PRO A 197 -3.36 6.22 5.23
N TYR A 198 -3.92 7.36 4.84
CA TYR A 198 -3.23 8.40 4.05
C TYR A 198 -1.94 8.91 4.70
N ASP A 199 -1.96 9.09 6.02
CA ASP A 199 -0.83 9.60 6.81
C ASP A 199 0.25 8.54 7.11
N MET A 200 0.02 7.28 6.71
CA MET A 200 1.03 6.23 6.84
C MET A 200 2.12 6.41 5.80
N ARG A 201 3.32 6.74 6.29
CA ARG A 201 4.50 6.96 5.44
C ARG A 201 4.93 5.65 4.80
N HIS A 202 5.30 5.73 3.54
CA HIS A 202 5.82 4.57 2.81
C HIS A 202 6.73 5.00 1.67
N CYS A 203 7.54 4.08 1.18
CA CYS A 203 8.45 4.30 0.07
C CYS A 203 8.64 3.03 -0.77
N VAL A 204 9.21 3.20 -1.95
CA VAL A 204 9.67 2.10 -2.80
C VAL A 204 11.13 2.35 -3.15
N TYR A 205 11.98 1.41 -2.78
CA TYR A 205 13.41 1.47 -3.07
C TYR A 205 13.69 1.26 -4.55
N PRO A 206 14.75 1.89 -5.09
CA PRO A 206 15.21 1.62 -6.45
C PRO A 206 15.71 0.18 -6.57
N PHE A 207 15.85 -0.27 -7.80
CA PHE A 207 16.51 -1.52 -8.17
C PHE A 207 17.36 -1.30 -9.44
N ASN A 208 18.26 -2.22 -9.77
CA ASN A 208 19.15 -2.13 -10.90
C ASN A 208 19.11 -3.37 -11.81
N GLY A 209 18.09 -4.20 -11.65
CA GLY A 209 17.83 -5.35 -12.50
C GLY A 209 17.05 -4.99 -13.74
N SER A 210 17.07 -5.87 -14.72
CA SER A 210 16.33 -5.69 -15.97
C SER A 210 14.82 -5.84 -15.78
N GLY A 211 14.05 -5.17 -16.63
CA GLY A 211 12.59 -5.22 -16.64
C GLY A 211 11.95 -4.06 -15.88
N TRP A 212 10.74 -4.27 -15.42
CA TRP A 212 9.99 -3.24 -14.70
C TRP A 212 9.11 -3.84 -13.63
N ARG A 213 8.86 -3.05 -12.59
CA ARG A 213 7.87 -3.27 -11.56
C ARG A 213 6.63 -2.44 -11.88
N ARG A 214 5.44 -3.04 -11.88
CA ARG A 214 4.18 -2.31 -12.07
C ARG A 214 3.28 -2.46 -10.86
N THR A 215 2.75 -1.33 -10.42
CA THR A 215 1.77 -1.28 -9.34
C THR A 215 0.59 -0.42 -9.74
N LEU A 216 -0.56 -0.70 -9.14
CA LEU A 216 -1.69 0.21 -9.16
C LEU A 216 -1.88 0.74 -7.74
N ALA A 217 -2.06 2.05 -7.64
CA ALA A 217 -2.45 2.72 -6.40
C ALA A 217 -3.87 3.26 -6.51
N ALA A 218 -4.57 3.33 -5.39
CA ALA A 218 -5.88 3.93 -5.29
C ALA A 218 -6.01 4.71 -3.98
N ASN A 219 -6.63 5.88 -4.07
CA ASN A 219 -6.93 6.76 -2.95
C ASN A 219 -8.43 6.85 -2.72
N MET A 220 -8.84 6.65 -1.47
CA MET A 220 -10.22 6.73 -1.00
C MET A 220 -10.33 7.80 0.09
N ASP A 221 -11.01 8.88 -0.19
CA ASP A 221 -11.36 9.88 0.82
C ASP A 221 -12.36 9.31 1.82
N VAL A 222 -12.15 9.58 3.11
CA VAL A 222 -13.02 9.15 4.18
C VAL A 222 -13.37 10.36 5.06
N ASP A 223 -14.63 10.75 5.04
CA ASP A 223 -15.20 11.74 5.96
C ASP A 223 -15.85 10.98 7.11
N TYR A 224 -15.33 11.15 8.31
CA TYR A 224 -15.84 10.49 9.51
C TYR A 224 -15.78 11.44 10.72
N ASN A 225 -16.67 11.19 11.68
CA ASN A 225 -16.66 11.95 12.93
C ASN A 225 -15.64 11.36 13.93
N PRO A 226 -14.51 12.04 14.18
CA PRO A 226 -13.46 11.53 15.06
C PRO A 226 -13.91 11.43 16.53
N ILE A 227 -14.96 12.18 16.96
CA ILE A 227 -15.46 12.14 18.32
C ILE A 227 -16.20 10.83 18.58
N ILE A 228 -17.05 10.40 17.63
CA ILE A 228 -17.81 9.13 17.73
C ILE A 228 -16.86 7.92 17.68
N ASN A 229 -15.75 8.04 16.96
CA ASN A 229 -14.81 6.95 16.76
C ASN A 229 -13.68 6.90 17.80
N ARG A 230 -13.65 7.83 18.76
CA ARG A 230 -12.75 7.76 19.93
C ARG A 230 -13.32 6.82 20.98
N GLY A 231 -12.51 5.86 21.43
CA GLY A 231 -12.85 5.01 22.57
C GLY A 231 -13.80 3.85 22.25
N VAL A 232 -13.82 3.37 21.03
CA VAL A 232 -14.43 2.08 20.69
C VAL A 232 -13.46 0.99 21.15
N ASN A 233 -13.60 0.57 22.40
CA ASN A 233 -12.96 -0.61 22.97
C ASN A 233 -13.77 -1.86 22.66
#